data_86c6768a61b1e65499e031ea3ecb809a
#
_entry.id   86c6768a61b1e65499e031ea3ecb809a
#
_cell.length_a   1.000
_cell.length_b   1.000
_cell.length_c   1.000
_cell.angle_alpha   90.00
_cell.angle_beta   90.00
_cell.angle_gamma   90.00
#
_symmetry.space_group_name_H-M   'P 1'
#
loop_
_entity.id
_entity.type
_entity.pdbx_description
1 polymer ?
#
loop_
_entity_poly.entity_id
_entity_poly.type
_entity_poly.pdbx_seq_one_letter_code
_entity_poly.pdbx_strand_id
1 'polypeptide(L)'
;MMQTDVKSAHLSVAGSLFAGRTRLKSFSVAPVAATAATYEFRDGGATGTIMAQFDIASQSVPNSLYVLIPGEGLLFTTTLHLTISVGSNTGITVFYG
;
A
#
# COMPACT_ATOMS: atom_id res chain seq x y z
N MET A 1 -16.36 4.33 21.39
CA MET A 1 -16.55 3.04 20.75
C MET A 1 -15.33 2.62 19.95
N MET A 2 -14.93 1.41 20.09
CA MET A 2 -13.75 0.92 19.38
C MET A 2 -14.11 0.53 17.95
N GLN A 3 -13.30 0.99 17.01
CA GLN A 3 -13.43 0.62 15.62
C GLN A 3 -12.81 -0.74 15.39
N THR A 4 -13.58 -1.69 14.87
CA THR A 4 -13.13 -3.07 14.74
C THR A 4 -13.23 -3.60 13.32
N ASP A 5 -13.50 -2.76 12.35
CA ASP A 5 -13.73 -3.20 10.98
C ASP A 5 -12.51 -3.01 10.07
N VAL A 6 -11.31 -3.02 10.65
CA VAL A 6 -10.09 -3.00 9.85
C VAL A 6 -9.95 -4.31 9.10
N LYS A 7 -9.72 -4.21 7.80
CA LYS A 7 -9.54 -5.34 6.91
C LYS A 7 -8.13 -5.36 6.37
N SER A 8 -7.72 -6.48 5.81
CA SER A 8 -6.41 -6.59 5.19
C SER A 8 -6.52 -7.25 3.82
N ALA A 9 -5.58 -6.90 2.96
CA ALA A 9 -5.43 -7.50 1.65
C ALA A 9 -3.94 -7.65 1.35
N HIS A 10 -3.59 -8.72 0.66
CA HIS A 10 -2.20 -9.02 0.33
C HIS A 10 -2.03 -9.12 -1.17
N LEU A 11 -1.02 -8.42 -1.69
CA LEU A 11 -0.70 -8.44 -3.12
C LEU A 11 0.79 -8.68 -3.29
N SER A 12 1.15 -9.41 -4.33
CA SER A 12 2.54 -9.53 -4.77
C SER A 12 2.82 -8.69 -6.02
N VAL A 13 1.78 -8.20 -6.66
CA VAL A 13 1.85 -7.33 -7.84
C VAL A 13 0.84 -6.20 -7.67
N ALA A 14 0.91 -5.21 -8.55
CA ALA A 14 -0.05 -4.10 -8.52
C ALA A 14 -1.48 -4.62 -8.70
N GLY A 15 -2.42 -3.94 -8.08
CA GLY A 15 -3.81 -4.32 -8.20
C GLY A 15 -4.72 -3.52 -7.28
N SER A 16 -6.04 -3.74 -7.43
CA SER A 16 -7.04 -3.11 -6.60
C SER A 16 -7.13 -3.82 -5.25
N LEU A 17 -7.18 -3.05 -4.17
CA LEU A 17 -7.28 -3.59 -2.82
C LEU A 17 -8.72 -3.56 -2.32
N PHE A 18 -9.45 -2.51 -2.63
CA PHE A 18 -10.83 -2.37 -2.21
C PHE A 18 -11.55 -1.37 -3.11
N ALA A 19 -12.70 -1.77 -3.63
CA ALA A 19 -13.55 -0.90 -4.44
C ALA A 19 -14.57 -0.24 -3.51
N GLY A 20 -14.53 1.08 -3.43
CA GLY A 20 -15.41 1.85 -2.59
C GLY A 20 -14.66 2.75 -1.64
N ARG A 21 -15.42 3.46 -0.82
CA ARG A 21 -14.85 4.40 0.13
C ARG A 21 -14.19 3.65 1.29
N THR A 22 -12.92 3.96 1.55
CA THR A 22 -12.18 3.35 2.64
C THR A 22 -11.03 4.23 3.07
N ARG A 23 -10.36 3.86 4.15
CA ARG A 23 -9.14 4.54 4.61
C ARG A 23 -7.98 3.56 4.65
N LEU A 24 -6.83 4.03 4.15
CA LEU A 24 -5.58 3.29 4.28
C LEU A 24 -5.05 3.52 5.69
N LYS A 25 -4.94 2.46 6.47
CA LYS A 25 -4.50 2.55 7.87
C LYS A 25 -3.01 2.31 8.01
N SER A 26 -2.52 1.26 7.38
CA SER A 26 -1.10 0.89 7.45
C SER A 26 -0.80 -0.14 6.37
N PHE A 27 0.48 -0.40 6.16
CA PHE A 27 0.88 -1.50 5.29
C PHE A 27 2.23 -2.04 5.72
N SER A 28 2.46 -3.30 5.36
CA SER A 28 3.72 -3.99 5.57
C SER A 28 4.21 -4.49 4.23
N VAL A 29 5.47 -4.26 3.90
CA VAL A 29 6.03 -4.64 2.62
C VAL A 29 7.29 -5.47 2.81
N ALA A 30 7.43 -6.52 1.99
CA ALA A 30 8.63 -7.36 1.93
C ALA A 30 9.32 -7.06 0.60
N PRO A 31 10.40 -6.26 0.60
CA PRO A 31 11.07 -5.88 -0.65
C PRO A 31 11.92 -7.02 -1.22
N VAL A 32 12.24 -6.89 -2.50
CA VAL A 32 13.15 -7.81 -3.19
C VAL A 32 14.58 -7.34 -2.97
N ALA A 33 15.50 -8.29 -2.78
CA ALA A 33 16.91 -7.99 -2.55
C ALA A 33 17.51 -7.20 -3.72
N ALA A 34 18.35 -6.22 -3.40
CA ALA A 34 19.10 -5.41 -4.35
C ALA A 34 18.22 -4.69 -5.38
N THR A 35 16.96 -4.42 -5.03
CA THR A 35 16.02 -3.75 -5.94
C THR A 35 15.29 -2.65 -5.20
N ALA A 36 15.41 -1.42 -5.70
CA ALA A 36 14.61 -0.31 -5.18
C ALA A 36 13.19 -0.43 -5.73
N ALA A 37 12.23 0.08 -4.99
CA ALA A 37 10.83 0.02 -5.40
C ALA A 37 10.10 1.30 -5.00
N THR A 38 9.11 1.67 -5.80
CA THR A 38 8.23 2.79 -5.50
C THR A 38 6.79 2.31 -5.52
N TYR A 39 6.09 2.55 -4.43
CA TYR A 39 4.69 2.14 -4.25
C TYR A 39 3.81 3.38 -4.26
N GLU A 40 2.74 3.32 -5.06
CA GLU A 40 1.77 4.42 -5.15
C GLU A 40 0.39 3.89 -4.80
N PHE A 41 -0.26 4.56 -3.85
CA PHE A 41 -1.66 4.26 -3.55
C PHE A 41 -2.52 5.27 -4.26
N ARG A 42 -3.36 4.80 -5.17
CA ARG A 42 -4.19 5.64 -6.05
C ARG A 42 -5.66 5.50 -5.71
N ASP A 43 -6.37 6.60 -5.83
CA ASP A 43 -7.82 6.63 -5.67
C ASP A 43 -8.45 6.67 -7.06
N GLY A 44 -9.19 5.61 -7.41
CA GLY A 44 -9.85 5.52 -8.69
C GLY A 44 -9.26 4.52 -9.67
N GLY A 45 -8.37 3.64 -9.21
CA GLY A 45 -7.78 2.60 -10.05
C GLY A 45 -6.39 2.95 -10.56
N ALA A 46 -5.93 2.21 -11.56
CA ALA A 46 -4.54 2.31 -12.03
C ALA A 46 -4.19 3.67 -12.61
N THR A 47 -5.18 4.41 -13.09
CA THR A 47 -4.98 5.75 -13.65
C THR A 47 -5.53 6.85 -12.74
N GLY A 48 -5.89 6.51 -11.51
CA GLY A 48 -6.47 7.45 -10.57
C GLY A 48 -5.43 8.38 -9.96
N THR A 49 -5.91 9.26 -9.08
CA THR A 49 -5.06 10.22 -8.39
C THR A 49 -4.14 9.51 -7.40
N ILE A 50 -2.85 9.88 -7.42
CA ILE A 50 -1.90 9.36 -6.43
C ILE A 50 -2.18 10.06 -5.10
N MET A 51 -2.61 9.27 -4.11
CA MET A 51 -2.89 9.80 -2.78
C MET A 51 -1.67 9.70 -1.87
N ALA A 52 -0.83 8.70 -2.07
CA ALA A 52 0.41 8.53 -1.31
C ALA A 52 1.42 7.79 -2.15
N GLN A 53 2.70 8.10 -1.97
CA GLN A 53 3.80 7.45 -2.66
C GLN A 53 4.90 7.16 -1.66
N PHE A 54 5.45 5.93 -1.72
CA PHE A 54 6.49 5.49 -0.81
C PHE A 54 7.64 4.89 -1.61
N ASP A 55 8.85 5.32 -1.30
CA ASP A 55 10.06 4.83 -1.96
C ASP A 55 10.82 3.93 -1.00
N ILE A 56 11.16 2.74 -1.49
CA ILE A 56 11.94 1.77 -0.74
C ILE A 56 13.32 1.68 -1.41
N ALA A 57 14.35 1.97 -0.64
CA ALA A 57 15.72 1.94 -1.15
C ALA A 57 16.15 0.50 -1.42
N SER A 58 17.10 0.35 -2.35
CA SER A 58 17.71 -0.95 -2.63
C SER A 58 18.45 -1.47 -1.39
N GLN A 59 18.24 -2.73 -1.05
CA GLN A 59 18.86 -3.37 0.09
C GLN A 59 19.48 -4.70 -0.34
N SER A 60 20.74 -4.92 0.01
CA SER A 60 21.39 -6.19 -0.33
C SER A 60 20.81 -7.34 0.48
N VAL A 61 20.42 -7.07 1.74
CA VAL A 61 19.69 -8.02 2.58
C VAL A 61 18.39 -7.34 2.95
N PRO A 62 17.26 -7.67 2.28
CA PRO A 62 16.03 -6.94 2.49
C PRO A 62 15.41 -7.22 3.85
N ASN A 63 14.87 -6.17 4.46
CA ASN A 63 14.11 -6.25 5.69
C ASN A 63 12.68 -5.83 5.41
N SER A 64 11.72 -6.52 6.01
CA SER A 64 10.33 -6.12 5.92
C SER A 64 10.13 -4.78 6.63
N LEU A 65 9.28 -3.96 6.03
CA LEU A 65 8.98 -2.62 6.54
C LEU A 65 7.50 -2.53 6.87
N TYR A 66 7.20 -1.82 7.94
CA TYR A 66 5.82 -1.53 8.33
C TYR A 66 5.64 -0.02 8.39
N VAL A 67 4.61 0.48 7.70
CA VAL A 67 4.32 1.91 7.66
C VAL A 67 2.94 2.15 8.23
N LEU A 68 2.88 2.97 9.27
CA LEU A 68 1.63 3.36 9.92
C LEU A 68 1.24 4.75 9.43
N ILE A 69 0.02 4.86 8.92
CA ILE A 69 -0.52 6.15 8.49
C ILE A 69 -1.09 6.86 9.72
N PRO A 70 -0.68 8.08 10.00
CA PRO A 70 -1.13 8.78 11.21
C PRO A 70 -2.61 9.14 11.18
N GLY A 71 -3.16 9.36 12.35
CA GLY A 71 -4.56 9.75 12.52
C GLY A 71 -5.51 8.62 12.18
N GLU A 72 -6.58 8.96 11.47
CA GLU A 72 -7.58 7.98 11.07
C GLU A 72 -7.28 7.31 9.74
N GLY A 73 -6.10 7.54 9.20
CA GLY A 73 -5.70 6.99 7.93
C GLY A 73 -5.94 7.95 6.78
N LEU A 74 -5.58 7.52 5.57
CA LEU A 74 -5.71 8.30 4.36
C LEU A 74 -6.97 7.89 3.61
N LEU A 75 -7.85 8.85 3.36
CA LEU A 75 -9.16 8.58 2.78
C LEU A 75 -9.08 8.35 1.28
N PHE A 76 -9.68 7.25 0.82
CA PHE A 76 -9.91 6.94 -0.59
C PHE A 76 -11.42 6.92 -0.81
N THR A 77 -11.91 7.63 -1.80
CA THR A 77 -13.35 7.79 -2.00
C THR A 77 -13.94 6.82 -3.03
N THR A 78 -13.13 6.36 -3.99
CA THR A 78 -13.62 5.51 -5.08
C THR A 78 -13.03 4.12 -5.01
N THR A 79 -11.70 4.01 -4.98
CA THR A 79 -11.01 2.70 -5.01
C THR A 79 -9.65 2.85 -4.33
N LEU A 80 -9.31 1.92 -3.47
CA LEU A 80 -7.96 1.82 -2.94
C LEU A 80 -7.16 0.90 -3.87
N HIS A 81 -6.23 1.47 -4.63
CA HIS A 81 -5.47 0.75 -5.64
C HIS A 81 -3.97 0.90 -5.39
N LEU A 82 -3.24 -0.19 -5.51
CA LEU A 82 -1.79 -0.20 -5.38
C LEU A 82 -1.14 -0.27 -6.75
N THR A 83 -0.23 0.65 -7.03
CA THR A 83 0.63 0.63 -8.20
C THR A 83 2.08 0.51 -7.75
N ILE A 84 2.83 -0.37 -8.38
CA ILE A 84 4.27 -0.48 -8.19
C ILE A 84 4.91 0.13 -9.42
N SER A 85 5.30 1.42 -9.31
CA SER A 85 5.75 2.17 -10.48
C SER A 85 7.20 1.88 -10.83
N VAL A 86 7.99 1.43 -9.85
CA VAL A 86 9.40 1.10 -10.05
C VAL A 86 9.71 -0.17 -9.27
N GLY A 87 10.43 -1.09 -9.90
CA GLY A 87 10.88 -2.31 -9.23
C GLY A 87 9.79 -3.34 -9.02
N SER A 88 10.02 -4.22 -8.07
CA SER A 88 9.09 -5.28 -7.72
C SER A 88 9.20 -5.56 -6.22
N ASN A 89 8.30 -6.38 -5.70
CA ASN A 89 8.35 -6.75 -4.30
C ASN A 89 7.96 -8.21 -4.11
N THR A 90 8.33 -8.78 -2.97
CA THR A 90 7.94 -10.13 -2.60
C THR A 90 6.47 -10.16 -2.20
N GLY A 91 6.03 -9.16 -1.46
CA GLY A 91 4.63 -9.06 -1.08
C GLY A 91 4.35 -7.80 -0.29
N ILE A 92 3.12 -7.36 -0.31
CA ILE A 92 2.66 -6.23 0.48
C ILE A 92 1.30 -6.57 1.10
N THR A 93 1.17 -6.31 2.39
CA THR A 93 -0.09 -6.48 3.11
C THR A 93 -0.58 -5.11 3.52
N VAL A 94 -1.80 -4.78 3.13
CA VAL A 94 -2.39 -3.47 3.38
C VAL A 94 -3.55 -3.62 4.35
N PHE A 95 -3.57 -2.77 5.37
CA PHE A 95 -4.67 -2.71 6.34
C PHE A 95 -5.50 -1.47 6.07
N TYR A 96 -6.81 -1.67 5.94
CA TYR A 96 -7.74 -0.60 5.58
C TYR A 96 -9.07 -0.79 6.30
N GLY A 97 -9.88 0.26 6.29
CA GLY A 97 -11.18 0.16 6.96
C GLY A 97 -11.96 1.45 7.06
#